data_8537c8a591adab2f4d24c4c3fdcdc0d8
#
_entry.id   8537c8a591adab2f4d24c4c3fdcdc0d8
#
_cell.length_a   1.000
_cell.length_b   1.000
_cell.length_c   1.000
_cell.angle_alpha   90.00
_cell.angle_beta   90.00
_cell.angle_gamma   90.00
#
_symmetry.space_group_name_H-M   'P 1'
#
loop_
_entity.id
_entity.type
_entity.pdbx_description
1 polymer ?
#
loop_
_entity_poly.entity_id
_entity_poly.type
_entity_poly.pdbx_seq_one_letter_code
_entity_poly.pdbx_strand_id
1 'polypeptide(L)'
;MAPDQGAARLTPAQRLAWLRLIRTENVGPATFRQLINRFGSAEAALEALPSLIRRSGKSVSIASQSEAEDEIAGLARYGARLVASSDPDYPPLLRYIPAAPPLLTLAAGPNLDWQRTVGIVGARNASAAGVKMTRLLATDLGERGYTIVSGLARGIDAAAHQATLTTGTVAVLAGGFDRIYPAENIPLAHAILDHGGALLTEMPLGWEPRARDFPRRNRLVSGLS
;
A
#
# COMPACT_ATOMS: atom_id res chain seq x y z
N MET A 1 -2.86 7.27 26.77
CA MET A 1 -3.07 8.02 25.51
C MET A 1 -2.02 9.13 25.47
N ALA A 2 -0.88 8.87 24.82
CA ALA A 2 0.15 9.89 24.66
C ALA A 2 -0.33 10.91 23.62
N PRO A 3 -0.06 12.23 23.79
CA PRO A 3 -0.46 13.22 22.81
C PRO A 3 0.28 12.99 21.48
N ASP A 4 -0.48 13.03 20.42
CA ASP A 4 -0.03 13.09 19.04
C ASP A 4 0.96 14.27 18.89
N GLN A 5 2.25 13.98 19.00
CA GLN A 5 3.28 14.95 18.62
C GLN A 5 3.20 15.04 17.10
N GLY A 6 2.62 16.11 16.60
CA GLY A 6 2.26 16.39 15.23
C GLY A 6 3.18 15.71 14.22
N ALA A 7 2.66 14.68 13.58
CA ALA A 7 3.36 13.94 12.54
C ALA A 7 3.70 14.92 11.42
N ALA A 8 4.95 15.38 11.37
CA ALA A 8 5.42 16.30 10.36
C ALA A 8 5.53 15.55 9.02
N ARG A 9 4.86 16.06 8.01
CA ARG A 9 5.02 15.53 6.64
C ARG A 9 6.48 15.59 6.22
N LEU A 10 6.94 14.51 5.58
CA LEU A 10 8.26 14.54 4.95
C LEU A 10 8.33 15.62 3.89
N THR A 11 9.43 16.34 3.85
CA THR A 11 9.76 17.22 2.72
C THR A 11 9.89 16.40 1.42
N PRO A 12 9.79 17.03 0.24
CA PRO A 12 10.03 16.33 -1.03
C PRO A 12 11.38 15.62 -1.08
N ALA A 13 12.46 16.24 -0.57
CA ALA A 13 13.78 15.64 -0.53
C ALA A 13 13.84 14.42 0.40
N GLN A 14 13.25 14.51 1.59
CA GLN A 14 13.16 13.37 2.51
C GLN A 14 12.35 12.22 1.92
N ARG A 15 11.23 12.51 1.25
CA ARG A 15 10.40 11.50 0.60
C ARG A 15 11.15 10.78 -0.52
N LEU A 16 11.94 11.52 -1.31
CA LEU A 16 12.82 10.97 -2.33
C LEU A 16 13.88 10.05 -1.72
N ALA A 17 14.52 10.48 -0.64
CA ALA A 17 15.52 9.65 0.06
C ALA A 17 14.88 8.38 0.68
N TRP A 18 13.68 8.48 1.25
CA TRP A 18 12.93 7.33 1.75
C TRP A 18 12.60 6.34 0.63
N LEU A 19 12.16 6.85 -0.52
CA LEU A 19 11.87 6.02 -1.69
C LEU A 19 13.12 5.28 -2.18
N ARG A 20 14.23 6.00 -2.38
CA ARG A 20 15.50 5.39 -2.76
C ARG A 20 15.93 4.30 -1.78
N LEU A 21 15.83 4.57 -0.48
CA LEU A 21 16.24 3.61 0.55
C LEU A 21 15.37 2.35 0.51
N ILE A 22 14.04 2.47 0.44
CA ILE A 22 13.15 1.28 0.40
C ILE A 22 13.18 0.54 -0.95
N ARG A 23 13.56 1.19 -2.05
CA ARG A 23 13.75 0.58 -3.38
C ARG A 23 15.13 -0.04 -3.55
N THR A 24 16.06 0.22 -2.65
CA THR A 24 17.39 -0.41 -2.65
C THR A 24 17.24 -1.93 -2.43
N GLU A 25 18.00 -2.70 -3.18
CA GLU A 25 17.96 -4.15 -3.15
C GLU A 25 18.17 -4.69 -1.71
N ASN A 26 17.38 -5.68 -1.32
CA ASN A 26 17.38 -6.30 0.01
C ASN A 26 17.00 -5.35 1.17
N VAL A 27 16.48 -4.16 0.91
CA VAL A 27 15.93 -3.27 1.92
C VAL A 27 14.40 -3.43 1.98
N GLY A 28 13.94 -4.24 2.93
CA GLY A 28 12.52 -4.33 3.28
C GLY A 28 12.17 -3.40 4.47
N PRO A 29 10.89 -3.36 4.91
CA PRO A 29 10.45 -2.49 6.00
C PRO A 29 11.25 -2.62 7.29
N ALA A 30 11.67 -3.84 7.66
CA ALA A 30 12.48 -4.07 8.86
C ALA A 30 13.90 -3.48 8.71
N THR A 31 14.57 -3.78 7.58
CA THR A 31 15.90 -3.23 7.28
C THR A 31 15.87 -1.71 7.16
N PHE A 32 14.83 -1.16 6.52
CA PHE A 32 14.63 0.27 6.44
C PHE A 32 14.60 0.91 7.83
N ARG A 33 13.77 0.37 8.74
CA ARG A 33 13.66 0.86 10.12
C ARG A 33 14.99 0.77 10.88
N GLN A 34 15.73 -0.34 10.72
CA GLN A 34 17.05 -0.49 11.33
C GLN A 34 18.05 0.55 10.81
N LEU A 35 18.04 0.84 9.51
CA LEU A 35 18.92 1.85 8.91
C LEU A 35 18.57 3.26 9.42
N ILE A 36 17.28 3.64 9.45
CA ILE A 36 16.84 4.91 10.01
C ILE A 36 17.25 5.04 11.48
N ASN A 37 17.00 4.02 12.28
CA ASN A 37 17.36 4.04 13.71
C ASN A 37 18.88 4.16 13.93
N ARG A 38 19.69 3.58 13.05
CA ARG A 38 21.15 3.61 13.15
C ARG A 38 21.77 4.92 12.67
N PHE A 39 21.25 5.49 11.60
CA PHE A 39 21.85 6.64 10.92
C PHE A 39 21.09 7.95 11.13
N GLY A 40 19.89 7.89 11.72
CA GLY A 40 19.06 9.04 12.02
C GLY A 40 18.19 9.52 10.85
N SER A 41 18.62 9.33 9.59
CA SER A 41 17.84 9.70 8.42
C SER A 41 18.09 8.77 7.23
N ALA A 42 17.23 8.86 6.21
CA ALA A 42 17.40 8.07 4.98
C ALA A 42 18.58 8.58 4.14
N GLU A 43 18.82 9.86 4.14
CA GLU A 43 19.96 10.49 3.46
C GLU A 43 21.28 9.95 4.05
N ALA A 44 21.45 10.02 5.37
CA ALA A 44 22.63 9.50 6.04
C ALA A 44 22.78 7.97 5.88
N ALA A 45 21.67 7.23 5.86
CA ALA A 45 21.68 5.81 5.58
C ALA A 45 22.17 5.52 4.14
N LEU A 46 21.67 6.25 3.14
CA LEU A 46 22.11 6.12 1.74
C LEU A 46 23.59 6.45 1.53
N GLU A 47 24.11 7.46 2.22
CA GLU A 47 25.54 7.80 2.22
C GLU A 47 26.41 6.69 2.82
N ALA A 48 25.93 6.04 3.89
CA ALA A 48 26.65 4.95 4.56
C ALA A 48 26.58 3.61 3.80
N LEU A 49 25.53 3.35 3.00
CA LEU A 49 25.29 2.08 2.33
C LEU A 49 26.47 1.58 1.49
N PRO A 50 27.16 2.38 0.64
CA PRO A 50 28.28 1.88 -0.16
C PRO A 50 29.39 1.28 0.69
N SER A 51 29.68 1.85 1.86
CA SER A 51 30.69 1.36 2.80
C SER A 51 30.25 0.06 3.48
N LEU A 52 28.97 -0.05 3.85
CA LEU A 52 28.39 -1.27 4.44
C LEU A 52 28.38 -2.42 3.47
N ILE A 53 28.01 -2.17 2.21
CA ILE A 53 27.99 -3.16 1.13
C ILE A 53 29.40 -3.70 0.88
N ARG A 54 30.41 -2.83 0.75
CA ARG A 54 31.83 -3.25 0.60
C ARG A 54 32.29 -4.15 1.73
N ARG A 55 31.93 -3.83 2.97
CA ARG A 55 32.31 -4.64 4.16
C ARG A 55 31.59 -5.99 4.19
N SER A 56 30.40 -6.09 3.64
CA SER A 56 29.64 -7.35 3.62
C SER A 56 30.09 -8.34 2.53
N GLY A 57 30.90 -7.89 1.58
CA GLY A 57 31.33 -8.69 0.40
C GLY A 57 30.19 -9.02 -0.58
N LYS A 58 29.01 -8.42 -0.41
CA LYS A 58 27.84 -8.65 -1.27
C LYS A 58 27.74 -7.55 -2.33
N SER A 59 27.24 -7.89 -3.50
CA SER A 59 26.80 -6.90 -4.48
C SER A 59 25.33 -6.55 -4.18
N VAL A 60 25.03 -5.27 -3.96
CA VAL A 60 23.67 -4.74 -3.71
C VAL A 60 23.49 -3.49 -4.56
N SER A 61 22.45 -3.46 -5.37
CA SER A 61 22.08 -2.27 -6.15
C SER A 61 21.39 -1.25 -5.29
N ILE A 62 21.95 -0.04 -5.21
CA ILE A 62 21.33 1.10 -4.53
C ILE A 62 20.48 1.83 -5.56
N ALA A 63 19.19 2.05 -5.24
CA ALA A 63 18.30 2.79 -6.13
C ALA A 63 18.82 4.21 -6.39
N SER A 64 18.91 4.55 -7.68
CA SER A 64 19.38 5.87 -8.10
C SER A 64 18.36 6.97 -7.80
N GLN A 65 18.80 8.20 -7.82
CA GLN A 65 17.92 9.35 -7.67
C GLN A 65 16.96 9.45 -8.86
N SER A 66 17.44 9.26 -10.08
CA SER A 66 16.64 9.33 -11.30
C SER A 66 15.52 8.28 -11.30
N GLU A 67 15.79 7.02 -10.95
CA GLU A 67 14.76 5.98 -10.85
C GLU A 67 13.65 6.35 -9.86
N ALA A 68 14.00 6.94 -8.74
CA ALA A 68 13.01 7.36 -7.74
C ALA A 68 12.22 8.60 -8.18
N GLU A 69 12.84 9.56 -8.86
CA GLU A 69 12.17 10.72 -9.46
C GLU A 69 11.21 10.29 -10.55
N ASP A 70 11.62 9.34 -11.41
CA ASP A 70 10.78 8.77 -12.47
C ASP A 70 9.57 8.01 -11.88
N GLU A 71 9.76 7.27 -10.79
CA GLU A 71 8.66 6.61 -10.09
C GLU A 71 7.67 7.64 -9.55
N ILE A 72 8.13 8.70 -8.86
CA ILE A 72 7.27 9.75 -8.32
C ILE A 72 6.50 10.45 -9.45
N ALA A 73 7.17 10.83 -10.54
CA ALA A 73 6.55 11.46 -11.69
C ALA A 73 5.54 10.53 -12.38
N GLY A 74 5.87 9.24 -12.46
CA GLY A 74 4.99 8.22 -13.02
C GLY A 74 3.69 8.05 -12.25
N LEU A 75 3.71 8.10 -10.92
CA LEU A 75 2.53 7.95 -10.06
C LEU A 75 1.49 9.05 -10.29
N ALA A 76 1.92 10.26 -10.61
CA ALA A 76 1.02 11.39 -10.86
C ALA A 76 0.05 11.12 -12.03
N ARG A 77 0.45 10.31 -13.03
CA ARG A 77 -0.41 9.93 -14.17
C ARG A 77 -1.62 9.09 -13.75
N TYR A 78 -1.53 8.43 -12.58
CA TYR A 78 -2.59 7.60 -12.01
C TYR A 78 -3.36 8.32 -10.89
N GLY A 79 -3.14 9.62 -10.68
CA GLY A 79 -3.69 10.33 -9.53
C GLY A 79 -3.19 9.79 -8.19
N ALA A 80 -2.08 9.05 -8.20
CA ALA A 80 -1.51 8.41 -7.03
C ALA A 80 -0.32 9.20 -6.49
N ARG A 81 -0.05 9.04 -5.20
CA ARG A 81 1.07 9.68 -4.51
C ARG A 81 1.70 8.74 -3.49
N LEU A 82 2.93 9.05 -3.11
CA LEU A 82 3.59 8.38 -2.00
C LEU A 82 3.11 8.98 -0.67
N VAL A 83 2.80 8.10 0.28
CA VAL A 83 2.45 8.44 1.66
C VAL A 83 3.43 7.76 2.59
N ALA A 84 4.12 8.51 3.42
CA ALA A 84 5.07 7.99 4.39
C ALA A 84 4.37 7.58 5.69
N SER A 85 4.93 6.61 6.40
CA SER A 85 4.40 6.17 7.70
C SER A 85 4.39 7.28 8.76
N SER A 86 5.15 8.35 8.56
CA SER A 86 5.14 9.58 9.37
C SER A 86 4.08 10.60 8.94
N ASP A 87 3.50 10.46 7.76
CA ASP A 87 2.53 11.43 7.25
C ASP A 87 1.18 11.29 7.98
N PRO A 88 0.44 12.39 8.22
CA PRO A 88 -0.87 12.35 8.89
C PRO A 88 -1.91 11.50 8.16
N ASP A 89 -1.84 11.46 6.85
CA ASP A 89 -2.74 10.73 5.95
C ASP A 89 -2.31 9.28 5.65
N TYR A 90 -1.30 8.78 6.36
CA TYR A 90 -0.99 7.35 6.36
C TYR A 90 -2.07 6.58 7.11
N PRO A 91 -2.60 5.47 6.55
CA PRO A 91 -3.66 4.71 7.20
C PRO A 91 -3.29 4.33 8.64
N PRO A 92 -4.05 4.77 9.65
CA PRO A 92 -3.59 4.73 11.04
C PRO A 92 -3.34 3.32 11.56
N LEU A 93 -4.18 2.35 11.21
CA LEU A 93 -4.05 0.96 11.67
C LEU A 93 -2.79 0.28 11.12
N LEU A 94 -2.34 0.63 9.91
CA LEU A 94 -1.11 0.06 9.34
C LEU A 94 0.16 0.41 10.13
N ARG A 95 0.16 1.45 10.95
CA ARG A 95 1.31 1.80 11.79
C ARG A 95 1.64 0.72 12.83
N TYR A 96 0.64 -0.08 13.21
CA TYR A 96 0.75 -1.06 14.28
C TYR A 96 1.15 -2.45 13.81
N ILE A 97 1.18 -2.73 12.51
CA ILE A 97 1.62 -4.05 12.03
C ILE A 97 3.15 -4.21 12.12
N PRO A 98 3.67 -5.43 12.37
CA PRO A 98 5.11 -5.67 12.59
C PRO A 98 6.02 -5.17 11.47
N ALA A 99 5.60 -5.23 10.23
CA ALA A 99 6.37 -4.79 9.07
C ALA A 99 5.63 -3.68 8.32
N ALA A 100 5.17 -2.64 9.05
CA ALA A 100 4.51 -1.49 8.44
C ALA A 100 5.35 -0.92 7.29
N PRO A 101 4.77 -0.74 6.10
CA PRO A 101 5.50 -0.13 4.99
C PRO A 101 5.94 1.29 5.34
N PRO A 102 7.21 1.65 5.17
CA PRO A 102 7.65 3.03 5.39
C PRO A 102 7.05 4.00 4.38
N LEU A 103 6.79 3.54 3.16
CA LEU A 103 6.10 4.27 2.11
C LEU A 103 5.03 3.39 1.47
N LEU A 104 3.91 4.01 1.14
CA LEU A 104 2.82 3.44 0.36
C LEU A 104 2.56 4.31 -0.86
N THR A 105 2.22 3.68 -1.98
CA THR A 105 1.53 4.36 -3.08
C THR A 105 0.04 4.32 -2.80
N LEU A 106 -0.61 5.48 -2.83
CA LEU A 106 -2.02 5.65 -2.51
C LEU A 106 -2.68 6.60 -3.52
N ALA A 107 -3.79 6.16 -4.11
CA ALA A 107 -4.81 7.04 -4.67
C ALA A 107 -6.08 6.81 -3.85
N ALA A 108 -6.66 7.88 -3.32
CA ALA A 108 -7.83 7.80 -2.46
C ALA A 108 -8.72 9.03 -2.63
N GLY A 109 -10.01 8.81 -2.59
CA GLY A 109 -10.99 9.87 -2.46
C GLY A 109 -10.92 10.56 -1.09
N PRO A 110 -11.49 11.77 -0.98
CA PRO A 110 -11.33 12.62 0.21
C PRO A 110 -12.08 12.13 1.45
N ASN A 111 -13.07 11.26 1.29
CA ASN A 111 -14.05 10.94 2.33
C ASN A 111 -13.95 9.53 2.91
N LEU A 112 -12.82 8.82 2.72
CA LEU A 112 -12.63 7.48 3.27
C LEU A 112 -12.38 7.54 4.78
N ASP A 113 -13.17 6.79 5.54
CA ASP A 113 -12.93 6.58 6.96
C ASP A 113 -11.96 5.41 7.17
N TRP A 114 -10.71 5.76 7.49
CA TRP A 114 -9.64 4.81 7.76
C TRP A 114 -9.68 4.19 9.16
N GLN A 115 -10.60 4.63 10.02
CA GLN A 115 -10.73 4.12 11.39
C GLN A 115 -11.82 3.06 11.51
N ARG A 116 -12.79 3.08 10.59
CA ARG A 116 -13.90 2.12 10.55
C ARG A 116 -13.79 1.22 9.34
N THR A 117 -12.82 0.33 9.37
CA THR A 117 -12.51 -0.57 8.26
C THR A 117 -12.77 -2.02 8.62
N VAL A 118 -13.21 -2.82 7.65
CA VAL A 118 -13.41 -4.27 7.77
C VAL A 118 -12.82 -4.97 6.56
N GLY A 119 -11.94 -5.95 6.81
CA GLY A 119 -11.35 -6.80 5.77
C GLY A 119 -12.30 -7.91 5.35
N ILE A 120 -12.61 -8.01 4.06
CA ILE A 120 -13.34 -9.15 3.48
C ILE A 120 -12.45 -9.83 2.45
N VAL A 121 -12.07 -11.08 2.71
CA VAL A 121 -11.23 -11.89 1.81
C VAL A 121 -11.82 -13.30 1.67
N GLY A 122 -11.53 -13.97 0.56
CA GLY A 122 -12.02 -15.33 0.40
C GLY A 122 -11.58 -16.02 -0.89
N ALA A 123 -12.33 -17.06 -1.26
CA ALA A 123 -12.01 -17.91 -2.40
C ALA A 123 -12.06 -17.14 -3.72
N ARG A 124 -11.05 -17.38 -4.58
CA ARG A 124 -11.03 -16.86 -5.96
C ARG A 124 -12.10 -17.52 -6.85
N ASN A 125 -12.35 -18.82 -6.63
CA ASN A 125 -13.41 -19.58 -7.26
C ASN A 125 -14.55 -19.76 -6.25
N ALA A 126 -15.23 -18.66 -5.92
CA ALA A 126 -16.31 -18.67 -4.95
C ALA A 126 -17.59 -19.28 -5.55
N SER A 127 -18.32 -20.03 -4.74
CA SER A 127 -19.67 -20.49 -5.12
C SER A 127 -20.64 -19.31 -5.24
N ALA A 128 -21.74 -19.50 -5.98
CA ALA A 128 -22.80 -18.50 -6.08
C ALA A 128 -23.34 -18.09 -4.69
N ALA A 129 -23.47 -19.06 -3.79
CA ALA A 129 -23.88 -18.80 -2.40
C ALA A 129 -22.85 -17.94 -1.65
N GLY A 130 -21.54 -18.23 -1.81
CA GLY A 130 -20.47 -17.42 -1.22
C GLY A 130 -20.46 -15.99 -1.73
N VAL A 131 -20.60 -15.79 -3.05
CA VAL A 131 -20.70 -14.46 -3.65
C VAL A 131 -21.94 -13.71 -3.13
N LYS A 132 -23.10 -14.36 -3.06
CA LYS A 132 -24.33 -13.76 -2.53
C LYS A 132 -24.17 -13.34 -1.07
N MET A 133 -23.62 -14.22 -0.22
CA MET A 133 -23.37 -13.90 1.20
C MET A 133 -22.39 -12.72 1.34
N THR A 134 -21.30 -12.70 0.56
CA THR A 134 -20.34 -11.61 0.56
C THR A 134 -21.01 -10.27 0.23
N ARG A 135 -21.83 -10.24 -0.81
CA ARG A 135 -22.55 -9.01 -1.18
C ARG A 135 -23.47 -8.53 -0.06
N LEU A 136 -24.24 -9.43 0.56
CA LEU A 136 -25.11 -9.08 1.68
C LEU A 136 -24.34 -8.50 2.85
N LEU A 137 -23.26 -9.18 3.29
CA LEU A 137 -22.45 -8.72 4.40
C LEU A 137 -21.73 -7.39 4.09
N ALA A 138 -21.16 -7.27 2.89
CA ALA A 138 -20.45 -6.05 2.50
C ALA A 138 -21.39 -4.86 2.40
N THR A 139 -22.60 -5.05 1.82
CA THR A 139 -23.61 -4.00 1.74
C THR A 139 -24.05 -3.56 3.15
N ASP A 140 -24.42 -4.50 4.04
CA ASP A 140 -24.86 -4.18 5.40
C ASP A 140 -23.76 -3.44 6.19
N LEU A 141 -22.51 -3.86 6.08
CA LEU A 141 -21.38 -3.17 6.70
C LEU A 141 -21.17 -1.78 6.11
N GLY A 142 -21.22 -1.65 4.78
CA GLY A 142 -21.08 -0.35 4.10
C GLY A 142 -22.17 0.65 4.49
N GLU A 143 -23.44 0.21 4.55
CA GLU A 143 -24.57 1.02 5.01
C GLU A 143 -24.44 1.47 6.47
N ARG A 144 -23.71 0.70 7.29
CA ARG A 144 -23.37 1.07 8.68
C ARG A 144 -22.13 1.97 8.77
N GLY A 145 -21.57 2.43 7.65
CA GLY A 145 -20.44 3.33 7.56
C GLY A 145 -19.09 2.66 7.77
N TYR A 146 -18.95 1.35 7.50
CA TYR A 146 -17.66 0.70 7.46
C TYR A 146 -17.08 0.72 6.04
N THR A 147 -15.81 1.09 5.91
CA THR A 147 -15.05 0.96 4.67
C THR A 147 -14.59 -0.49 4.49
N ILE A 148 -14.89 -1.10 3.36
CA ILE A 148 -14.49 -2.48 3.08
C ILE A 148 -13.11 -2.53 2.47
N VAL A 149 -12.21 -3.29 3.07
CA VAL A 149 -10.83 -3.52 2.60
C VAL A 149 -10.71 -4.91 2.01
N SER A 150 -10.20 -5.02 0.79
CA SER A 150 -9.97 -6.31 0.17
C SER A 150 -8.79 -6.27 -0.82
N GLY A 151 -8.49 -7.41 -1.43
CA GLY A 151 -7.30 -7.58 -2.24
C GLY A 151 -7.52 -7.52 -3.75
N LEU A 152 -8.68 -7.13 -4.23
CA LEU A 152 -9.01 -7.06 -5.66
C LEU A 152 -8.85 -8.41 -6.42
N ALA A 153 -8.83 -9.54 -5.72
CA ALA A 153 -8.79 -10.86 -6.35
C ALA A 153 -10.15 -11.21 -6.96
N ARG A 154 -10.19 -12.29 -7.76
CA ARG A 154 -11.45 -12.88 -8.24
C ARG A 154 -12.34 -13.30 -7.08
N GLY A 155 -13.60 -13.53 -7.35
CA GLY A 155 -14.55 -14.15 -6.42
C GLY A 155 -14.94 -13.22 -5.27
N ILE A 156 -14.62 -13.61 -4.04
CA ILE A 156 -15.07 -12.90 -2.83
C ILE A 156 -14.59 -11.45 -2.78
N ASP A 157 -13.31 -11.21 -3.07
CA ASP A 157 -12.72 -9.86 -3.04
C ASP A 157 -13.45 -8.92 -4.02
N ALA A 158 -13.62 -9.35 -5.26
CA ALA A 158 -14.32 -8.56 -6.28
C ALA A 158 -15.79 -8.32 -5.91
N ALA A 159 -16.47 -9.34 -5.35
CA ALA A 159 -17.87 -9.21 -4.92
C ALA A 159 -18.03 -8.21 -3.75
N ALA A 160 -17.07 -8.20 -2.81
CA ALA A 160 -17.05 -7.25 -1.70
C ALA A 160 -16.86 -5.80 -2.21
N HIS A 161 -15.89 -5.57 -3.09
CA HIS A 161 -15.68 -4.25 -3.70
C HIS A 161 -16.88 -3.76 -4.49
N GLN A 162 -17.47 -4.62 -5.35
CA GLN A 162 -18.66 -4.27 -6.15
C GLN A 162 -19.84 -3.86 -5.29
N ALA A 163 -20.03 -4.52 -4.14
CA ALA A 163 -21.13 -4.23 -3.22
C ALA A 163 -20.97 -2.91 -2.46
N THR A 164 -19.74 -2.36 -2.40
CA THR A 164 -19.43 -1.19 -1.56
C THR A 164 -18.80 -0.03 -2.33
N LEU A 165 -18.96 0.01 -3.64
CA LEU A 165 -18.47 1.12 -4.47
C LEU A 165 -18.98 2.47 -3.98
N THR A 166 -20.25 2.57 -3.60
CA THR A 166 -20.90 3.82 -3.19
C THR A 166 -20.78 4.12 -1.70
N THR A 167 -20.45 3.13 -0.87
CA THR A 167 -20.36 3.28 0.60
C THR A 167 -18.91 3.40 1.10
N GLY A 168 -17.93 2.97 0.30
CA GLY A 168 -16.51 3.09 0.59
C GLY A 168 -15.79 1.74 0.57
N THR A 169 -14.76 1.66 -0.28
CA THR A 169 -13.93 0.46 -0.39
C THR A 169 -12.48 0.79 -0.73
N VAL A 170 -11.57 -0.03 -0.22
CA VAL A 170 -10.12 0.07 -0.41
C VAL A 170 -9.59 -1.22 -1.00
N ALA A 171 -9.01 -1.13 -2.19
CA ALA A 171 -8.33 -2.26 -2.80
C ALA A 171 -6.82 -2.19 -2.55
N VAL A 172 -6.27 -3.25 -1.96
CA VAL A 172 -4.82 -3.40 -1.76
C VAL A 172 -4.26 -4.23 -2.90
N LEU A 173 -3.28 -3.69 -3.63
CA LEU A 173 -2.69 -4.33 -4.79
C LEU A 173 -1.45 -5.15 -4.41
N ALA A 174 -1.20 -6.25 -5.13
CA ALA A 174 0.00 -7.07 -4.97
C ALA A 174 1.12 -6.68 -5.95
N GLY A 175 0.79 -5.95 -7.01
CA GLY A 175 1.68 -5.38 -8.01
C GLY A 175 1.89 -3.89 -7.86
N GLY A 176 2.62 -3.30 -8.78
CA GLY A 176 2.71 -1.86 -8.95
C GLY A 176 1.35 -1.25 -9.27
N PHE A 177 1.23 0.06 -9.08
CA PHE A 177 -0.04 0.76 -9.29
C PHE A 177 -0.54 0.68 -10.75
N ASP A 178 0.39 0.54 -11.69
CA ASP A 178 0.18 0.33 -13.13
C ASP A 178 0.08 -1.15 -13.54
N ARG A 179 0.21 -2.10 -12.59
CA ARG A 179 0.22 -3.56 -12.82
C ARG A 179 -0.88 -4.24 -12.02
N ILE A 180 -2.12 -3.84 -12.30
CA ILE A 180 -3.31 -4.38 -11.63
C ILE A 180 -3.53 -5.84 -12.03
N TYR A 181 -3.70 -6.71 -11.05
CA TYR A 181 -3.98 -8.13 -11.24
C TYR A 181 -5.17 -8.59 -10.36
N PRO A 182 -6.08 -9.38 -10.88
CA PRO A 182 -6.12 -9.87 -12.27
C PRO A 182 -6.60 -8.80 -13.26
N ALA A 183 -6.21 -8.92 -14.54
CA ALA A 183 -6.54 -7.92 -15.56
C ALA A 183 -8.06 -7.70 -15.74
N GLU A 184 -8.87 -8.73 -15.51
CA GLU A 184 -10.34 -8.65 -15.56
C GLU A 184 -10.93 -7.71 -14.50
N ASN A 185 -10.20 -7.40 -13.41
CA ASN A 185 -10.64 -6.50 -12.36
C ASN A 185 -10.09 -5.06 -12.55
N ILE A 186 -9.42 -4.75 -13.66
CA ILE A 186 -9.01 -3.38 -13.99
C ILE A 186 -10.22 -2.42 -14.04
N PRO A 187 -11.34 -2.76 -14.69
CA PRO A 187 -12.53 -1.89 -14.65
C PRO A 187 -13.07 -1.67 -13.24
N LEU A 188 -12.99 -2.67 -12.36
CA LEU A 188 -13.40 -2.55 -10.96
C LEU A 188 -12.47 -1.62 -10.18
N ALA A 189 -11.15 -1.70 -10.43
CA ALA A 189 -10.20 -0.78 -9.82
C ALA A 189 -10.47 0.68 -10.18
N HIS A 190 -10.78 0.96 -11.45
CA HIS A 190 -11.18 2.30 -11.88
C HIS A 190 -12.50 2.72 -11.22
N ALA A 191 -13.52 1.85 -11.21
CA ALA A 191 -14.79 2.14 -10.55
C ALA A 191 -14.62 2.46 -9.05
N ILE A 192 -13.69 1.80 -8.35
CA ILE A 192 -13.35 2.12 -6.95
C ILE A 192 -12.89 3.57 -6.81
N LEU A 193 -11.99 4.04 -7.68
CA LEU A 193 -11.49 5.41 -7.65
C LEU A 193 -12.57 6.41 -8.07
N ASP A 194 -13.33 6.12 -9.12
CA ASP A 194 -14.41 6.97 -9.64
C ASP A 194 -15.52 7.23 -8.59
N HIS A 195 -15.74 6.27 -7.69
CA HIS A 195 -16.69 6.39 -6.58
C HIS A 195 -16.04 6.91 -5.27
N GLY A 196 -14.80 7.37 -5.32
CA GLY A 196 -14.13 7.96 -4.16
C GLY A 196 -13.56 6.94 -3.17
N GLY A 197 -13.43 5.67 -3.57
CA GLY A 197 -12.69 4.66 -2.85
C GLY A 197 -11.16 4.84 -2.94
N ALA A 198 -10.38 3.81 -2.61
CA ALA A 198 -8.92 3.88 -2.70
C ALA A 198 -8.30 2.64 -3.30
N LEU A 199 -7.15 2.86 -3.96
CA LEU A 199 -6.17 1.83 -4.31
C LEU A 199 -4.87 2.09 -3.55
N LEU A 200 -4.26 1.01 -3.05
CA LEU A 200 -3.07 1.08 -2.21
C LEU A 200 -2.09 -0.05 -2.54
N THR A 201 -0.80 0.26 -2.62
CA THR A 201 0.28 -0.74 -2.74
C THR A 201 1.58 -0.29 -2.06
N GLU A 202 2.42 -1.25 -1.67
CA GLU A 202 3.81 -0.99 -1.26
C GLU A 202 4.83 -1.26 -2.39
N MET A 203 4.36 -1.81 -3.52
CA MET A 203 5.23 -2.21 -4.62
C MET A 203 5.59 -1.02 -5.51
N PRO A 204 6.78 -1.04 -6.14
CA PRO A 204 7.16 0.01 -7.09
C PRO A 204 6.29 0.02 -8.33
N LEU A 205 6.27 1.15 -9.02
CA LEU A 205 5.68 1.25 -10.35
C LEU A 205 6.37 0.23 -11.29
N GLY A 206 5.62 -0.38 -12.21
CA GLY A 206 6.13 -1.42 -13.11
C GLY A 206 6.28 -2.82 -12.51
N TRP A 207 6.01 -3.00 -11.21
CA TRP A 207 6.18 -4.32 -10.57
C TRP A 207 5.09 -5.28 -10.97
N GLU A 208 5.45 -6.31 -11.76
CA GLU A 208 4.55 -7.43 -12.08
C GLU A 208 4.35 -8.33 -10.85
N PRO A 209 3.10 -8.56 -10.42
CA PRO A 209 2.82 -9.36 -9.22
C PRO A 209 3.20 -10.83 -9.42
N ARG A 210 3.97 -11.38 -8.48
CA ARG A 210 4.40 -12.78 -8.45
C ARG A 210 3.64 -13.53 -7.36
N ALA A 211 3.62 -14.86 -7.42
CA ALA A 211 2.89 -15.70 -6.46
C ALA A 211 3.19 -15.33 -4.98
N ARG A 212 4.44 -15.01 -4.66
CA ARG A 212 4.89 -14.62 -3.31
C ARG A 212 4.39 -13.24 -2.84
N ASP A 213 3.98 -12.38 -3.77
CA ASP A 213 3.58 -11.01 -3.44
C ASP A 213 2.13 -10.96 -2.89
N PHE A 214 1.29 -11.95 -3.24
CA PHE A 214 -0.08 -12.02 -2.73
C PHE A 214 -0.14 -12.27 -1.22
N PRO A 215 0.56 -13.27 -0.64
CA PRO A 215 0.63 -13.42 0.82
C PRO A 215 1.27 -12.21 1.51
N ARG A 216 2.30 -11.62 0.90
CA ARG A 216 2.94 -10.41 1.42
C ARG A 216 1.97 -9.24 1.48
N ARG A 217 1.15 -9.04 0.44
CA ARG A 217 0.10 -8.02 0.40
C ARG A 217 -0.98 -8.25 1.45
N ASN A 218 -1.36 -9.51 1.73
CA ASN A 218 -2.46 -9.83 2.64
C ASN A 218 -2.26 -9.25 4.05
N ARG A 219 -1.00 -9.07 4.52
CA ARG A 219 -0.73 -8.39 5.78
C ARG A 219 -1.20 -6.93 5.79
N LEU A 220 -1.25 -6.28 4.62
CA LEU A 220 -1.76 -4.91 4.50
C LEU A 220 -3.28 -4.90 4.57
N VAL A 221 -3.96 -5.89 3.96
CA VAL A 221 -5.41 -6.05 4.09
C VAL A 221 -5.77 -6.25 5.56
N SER A 222 -5.11 -7.21 6.24
CA SER A 222 -5.33 -7.46 7.67
C SER A 222 -4.92 -6.27 8.56
N GLY A 223 -3.89 -5.52 8.18
CA GLY A 223 -3.40 -4.38 8.95
C GLY A 223 -4.22 -3.10 8.76
N LEU A 224 -5.10 -3.09 7.77
CA LEU A 224 -6.06 -2.01 7.53
C LEU A 224 -7.43 -2.27 8.18
N SER A 225 -7.61 -3.46 8.82
CA SER A 225 -8.92 -3.92 9.28
C SER A 225 -8.98 -4.08 10.78
#